data_ae6bdddc625a3bbc754cfde3fc2c0660
#
_entry.id   ae6bdddc625a3bbc754cfde3fc2c0660
#
_cell.length_a   1.000
_cell.length_b   1.000
_cell.length_c   1.000
_cell.angle_alpha   90.00
_cell.angle_beta   90.00
_cell.angle_gamma   90.00
#
_symmetry.space_group_name_H-M   'P 1'
#
loop_
_entity.id
_entity.type
_entity.pdbx_description
1 polymer ?
#
loop_
_entity_poly.entity_id
_entity_poly.type
_entity_poly.pdbx_seq_one_letter_code
_entity_poly.pdbx_strand_id
1 'polypeptide(L)'
;MSDTNPPEFMRFVPPDAQQLARAIATHSERHAQVLRGGDALALVDASADLAGLLTQAGQQAHALAVLAPHQAPADALSAHEPAAWFWCAYATALQYLGRRDEAEPVFAKAVAVARAGAWRRIEAMALHHWGRSLVEQDRVHEARDRFNQALALREALGEPSQASSRRALAALAAL
;
A
#
# COMPACT_ATOMS: atom_id res chain seq x y z
N MET A 1 -17.33 24.08 14.06
CA MET A 1 -16.21 23.60 13.23
C MET A 1 -16.67 22.29 12.66
N SER A 2 -17.04 22.24 11.39
CA SER A 2 -17.51 21.03 10.72
C SER A 2 -16.33 20.07 10.60
N ASP A 3 -16.42 18.94 11.28
CA ASP A 3 -15.47 17.84 11.22
C ASP A 3 -15.67 17.11 9.86
N THR A 4 -15.32 17.80 8.76
CA THR A 4 -15.30 17.17 7.45
C THR A 4 -14.01 16.40 7.31
N ASN A 5 -14.05 15.14 7.79
CA ASN A 5 -13.03 14.19 7.43
C ASN A 5 -12.95 14.16 5.89
N PRO A 6 -11.78 14.42 5.26
CA PRO A 6 -11.70 14.46 3.81
C PRO A 6 -12.20 13.12 3.22
N PRO A 7 -12.93 13.18 2.11
CA PRO A 7 -13.57 12.00 1.55
C PRO A 7 -12.56 10.92 1.24
N GLU A 8 -12.86 9.69 1.62
CA GLU A 8 -12.06 8.52 1.28
C GLU A 8 -12.11 8.31 -0.24
N PHE A 9 -10.96 8.41 -0.90
CA PHE A 9 -10.90 8.31 -2.35
C PHE A 9 -10.58 6.90 -2.81
N MET A 10 -11.55 6.24 -3.45
CA MET A 10 -11.40 4.94 -4.11
C MET A 10 -10.66 3.89 -3.26
N ARG A 11 -10.95 3.87 -1.95
CA ARG A 11 -10.41 2.84 -1.06
C ARG A 11 -10.96 1.48 -1.45
N PHE A 12 -10.16 0.45 -1.22
CA PHE A 12 -10.56 -0.92 -1.53
C PHE A 12 -11.75 -1.34 -0.66
N VAL A 13 -12.77 -1.87 -1.31
CA VAL A 13 -13.91 -2.51 -0.64
C VAL A 13 -13.85 -4.00 -1.01
N PRO A 14 -13.69 -4.91 -0.04
CA PRO A 14 -13.62 -6.33 -0.33
C PRO A 14 -14.96 -6.82 -0.89
N PRO A 15 -14.94 -7.53 -2.04
CA PRO A 15 -16.17 -8.06 -2.64
C PRO A 15 -16.79 -9.19 -1.79
N ASP A 16 -15.97 -9.88 -0.98
CA ASP A 16 -16.37 -10.98 -0.09
C ASP A 16 -15.64 -10.86 1.25
N ALA A 17 -16.37 -10.43 2.27
CA ALA A 17 -15.85 -10.29 3.64
C ALA A 17 -15.45 -11.63 4.27
N GLN A 18 -16.12 -12.73 3.90
CA GLN A 18 -15.81 -14.04 4.44
C GLN A 18 -14.53 -14.61 3.83
N GLN A 19 -14.32 -14.39 2.53
CA GLN A 19 -13.05 -14.74 1.87
C GLN A 19 -11.89 -13.93 2.45
N LEU A 20 -12.08 -12.63 2.68
CA LEU A 20 -11.06 -11.78 3.32
C LEU A 20 -10.73 -12.27 4.73
N ALA A 21 -11.73 -12.61 5.54
CA ALA A 21 -11.50 -13.13 6.90
C ALA A 21 -10.68 -14.44 6.89
N ARG A 22 -10.96 -15.36 5.95
CA ARG A 22 -10.17 -16.59 5.78
C ARG A 22 -8.73 -16.28 5.36
N ALA A 23 -8.54 -15.35 4.43
CA ALA A 23 -7.21 -14.93 4.01
C ALA A 23 -6.40 -14.35 5.18
N ILE A 24 -7.02 -13.48 6.00
CA ILE A 24 -6.39 -12.94 7.21
C ILE A 24 -5.98 -14.06 8.16
N ALA A 25 -6.83 -15.05 8.42
CA ALA A 25 -6.50 -16.17 9.30
C ALA A 25 -5.27 -16.94 8.77
N THR A 26 -5.26 -17.32 7.48
CA THR A 26 -4.14 -18.02 6.85
C THR A 26 -2.83 -17.24 6.91
N HIS A 27 -2.89 -15.93 6.61
CA HIS A 27 -1.68 -15.08 6.65
C HIS A 27 -1.21 -14.78 8.08
N SER A 28 -2.13 -14.76 9.06
CA SER A 28 -1.76 -14.66 10.49
C SER A 28 -1.01 -15.91 10.96
N GLU A 29 -1.45 -17.10 10.57
CA GLU A 29 -0.75 -18.36 10.86
C GLU A 29 0.63 -18.39 10.21
N ARG A 30 0.73 -18.02 8.92
CA ARG A 30 2.02 -17.90 8.21
C ARG A 30 2.95 -16.92 8.92
N HIS A 31 2.49 -15.72 9.26
CA HIS A 31 3.28 -14.71 9.97
C HIS A 31 3.80 -15.26 11.31
N ALA A 32 2.94 -15.88 12.11
CA ALA A 32 3.33 -16.47 13.39
C ALA A 32 4.36 -17.63 13.21
N GLN A 33 4.26 -18.42 12.14
CA GLN A 33 5.22 -19.48 11.83
C GLN A 33 6.58 -18.89 11.45
N VAL A 34 6.61 -17.89 10.57
CA VAL A 34 7.86 -17.23 10.12
C VAL A 34 8.53 -16.49 11.27
N LEU A 35 7.75 -15.86 12.15
CA LEU A 35 8.25 -15.19 13.35
C LEU A 35 9.03 -16.16 14.25
N ARG A 36 8.55 -17.40 14.41
CA ARG A 36 9.26 -18.43 15.18
C ARG A 36 10.51 -18.96 14.45
N GLY A 37 10.52 -18.90 13.11
CA GLY A 37 11.63 -19.39 12.29
C GLY A 37 12.83 -18.44 12.21
N GLY A 38 12.65 -17.17 12.51
CA GLY A 38 13.72 -16.17 12.56
C GLY A 38 14.26 -15.70 11.20
N ASP A 39 13.64 -16.08 10.08
CA ASP A 39 14.01 -15.58 8.74
C ASP A 39 13.48 -14.14 8.55
N ALA A 40 14.40 -13.19 8.56
CA ALA A 40 14.06 -11.76 8.49
C ALA A 40 13.40 -11.37 7.16
N LEU A 41 13.83 -11.95 6.03
CA LEU A 41 13.24 -11.64 4.72
C LEU A 41 11.81 -12.19 4.62
N ALA A 42 11.62 -13.45 5.01
CA ALA A 42 10.30 -14.06 5.03
C ALA A 42 9.36 -13.34 6.02
N LEU A 43 9.90 -12.80 7.12
CA LEU A 43 9.12 -12.06 8.10
C LEU A 43 8.67 -10.68 7.58
N VAL A 44 9.55 -9.95 6.88
CA VAL A 44 9.22 -8.69 6.21
C VAL A 44 8.10 -8.91 5.19
N ASP A 45 8.20 -9.96 4.37
CA ASP A 45 7.20 -10.35 3.38
C ASP A 45 5.85 -10.73 4.02
N ALA A 46 5.87 -11.65 4.98
CA ALA A 46 4.66 -12.11 5.65
C ALA A 46 3.95 -10.98 6.44
N SER A 47 4.72 -10.05 7.02
CA SER A 47 4.17 -8.88 7.71
C SER A 47 3.46 -7.94 6.75
N ALA A 48 4.04 -7.70 5.56
CA ALA A 48 3.45 -6.85 4.54
C ALA A 48 2.15 -7.44 3.97
N ASP A 49 2.15 -8.74 3.66
CA ASP A 49 0.97 -9.46 3.19
C ASP A 49 -0.18 -9.39 4.20
N LEU A 50 0.10 -9.73 5.46
CA LEU A 50 -0.91 -9.67 6.52
C LEU A 50 -1.45 -8.26 6.72
N ALA A 51 -0.56 -7.26 6.76
CA ALA A 51 -0.95 -5.87 6.94
C ALA A 51 -1.80 -5.33 5.78
N GLY A 52 -1.52 -5.74 4.55
CA GLY A 52 -2.34 -5.43 3.38
C GLY A 52 -3.78 -5.92 3.53
N LEU A 53 -3.95 -7.18 3.96
CA LEU A 53 -5.28 -7.77 4.21
C LEU A 53 -5.99 -7.11 5.39
N LEU A 54 -5.28 -6.83 6.49
CA LEU A 54 -5.83 -6.14 7.65
C LEU A 54 -6.31 -4.72 7.27
N THR A 55 -5.54 -4.01 6.44
CA THR A 55 -5.93 -2.68 5.95
C THR A 55 -7.20 -2.75 5.11
N GLN A 56 -7.35 -3.76 4.24
CA GLN A 56 -8.56 -4.01 3.46
C GLN A 56 -9.77 -4.33 4.33
N ALA A 57 -9.55 -4.96 5.49
CA ALA A 57 -10.59 -5.29 6.47
C ALA A 57 -10.96 -4.14 7.41
N GLY A 58 -10.40 -2.93 7.23
CA GLY A 58 -10.63 -1.81 8.12
C GLY A 58 -9.87 -1.91 9.47
N GLN A 59 -8.85 -2.78 9.56
CA GLN A 59 -8.06 -3.02 10.76
C GLN A 59 -6.66 -2.36 10.68
N GLN A 60 -6.61 -1.10 10.28
CA GLN A 60 -5.37 -0.37 9.98
C GLN A 60 -4.44 -0.24 11.19
N ALA A 61 -5.00 -0.06 12.40
CA ALA A 61 -4.21 0.01 13.61
C ALA A 61 -3.48 -1.32 13.89
N HIS A 62 -4.15 -2.45 13.63
CA HIS A 62 -3.56 -3.78 13.72
C HIS A 62 -2.50 -3.99 12.62
N ALA A 63 -2.78 -3.55 11.39
CA ALA A 63 -1.80 -3.59 10.30
C ALA A 63 -0.49 -2.87 10.70
N LEU A 64 -0.58 -1.66 11.25
CA LEU A 64 0.60 -0.94 11.73
C LEU A 64 1.31 -1.65 12.89
N ALA A 65 0.56 -2.26 13.82
CA ALA A 65 1.15 -3.02 14.93
C ALA A 65 1.96 -4.23 14.43
N VAL A 66 1.50 -4.90 13.36
CA VAL A 66 2.22 -6.00 12.68
C VAL A 66 3.49 -5.50 11.99
N LEU A 67 3.44 -4.33 11.35
CA LEU A 67 4.58 -3.79 10.58
C LEU A 67 5.63 -3.10 11.45
N ALA A 68 5.23 -2.41 12.52
CA ALA A 68 6.11 -1.52 13.28
C ALA A 68 7.42 -2.17 13.77
N PRO A 69 7.44 -3.43 14.27
CA PRO A 69 8.67 -4.08 14.71
C PRO A 69 9.66 -4.40 13.60
N HIS A 70 9.23 -4.39 12.33
CA HIS A 70 10.01 -4.89 11.20
C HIS A 70 10.53 -3.79 10.27
N GLN A 71 10.43 -2.51 10.65
CA GLN A 71 10.93 -1.38 9.85
C GLN A 71 12.45 -1.45 9.65
N ALA A 72 13.23 -1.66 10.73
CA ALA A 72 14.69 -1.76 10.63
C ALA A 72 15.14 -2.97 9.79
N PRO A 73 14.58 -4.19 9.96
CA PRO A 73 14.80 -5.28 9.02
C PRO A 73 14.45 -4.94 7.56
N ALA A 74 13.31 -4.29 7.29
CA ALA A 74 12.91 -3.90 5.95
C ALA A 74 13.89 -2.88 5.31
N ASP A 75 14.47 -1.98 6.11
CA ASP A 75 15.52 -1.07 5.64
C ASP A 75 16.81 -1.82 5.28
N ALA A 76 17.25 -2.72 6.14
CA ALA A 76 18.44 -3.53 5.90
C ALA A 76 18.28 -4.44 4.65
N LEU A 77 17.06 -4.81 4.33
CA LEU A 77 16.71 -5.69 3.20
C LEU A 77 16.19 -4.92 1.96
N SER A 78 16.50 -3.62 1.84
CA SER A 78 16.02 -2.77 0.75
C SER A 78 16.45 -3.22 -0.66
N ALA A 79 17.42 -4.12 -0.78
CA ALA A 79 17.81 -4.77 -2.02
C ALA A 79 16.89 -5.95 -2.44
N HIS A 80 15.82 -6.23 -1.67
CA HIS A 80 14.90 -7.34 -1.91
C HIS A 80 13.47 -6.82 -2.12
N GLU A 81 12.74 -7.44 -3.05
CA GLU A 81 11.38 -7.05 -3.42
C GLU A 81 10.40 -6.95 -2.23
N PRO A 82 10.40 -7.87 -1.24
CA PRO A 82 9.54 -7.77 -0.07
C PRO A 82 9.65 -6.45 0.72
N ALA A 83 10.84 -5.81 0.72
CA ALA A 83 11.01 -4.53 1.40
C ALA A 83 10.23 -3.39 0.71
N ALA A 84 10.17 -3.38 -0.62
CA ALA A 84 9.37 -2.40 -1.36
C ALA A 84 7.86 -2.58 -1.08
N TRP A 85 7.40 -3.83 -1.05
CA TRP A 85 6.03 -4.19 -0.70
C TRP A 85 5.71 -3.80 0.75
N PHE A 86 6.62 -4.06 1.68
CA PHE A 86 6.50 -3.68 3.09
C PHE A 86 6.25 -2.17 3.25
N TRP A 87 7.07 -1.33 2.61
CA TRP A 87 6.91 0.13 2.71
C TRP A 87 5.62 0.62 2.04
N CYS A 88 5.19 -0.01 0.96
CA CYS A 88 3.89 0.28 0.34
C CYS A 88 2.73 -0.05 1.28
N ALA A 89 2.75 -1.22 1.93
CA ALA A 89 1.74 -1.63 2.90
C ALA A 89 1.72 -0.71 4.13
N TYR A 90 2.90 -0.32 4.65
CA TYR A 90 3.04 0.59 5.78
C TYR A 90 2.43 1.96 5.47
N ALA A 91 2.79 2.56 4.33
CA ALA A 91 2.25 3.84 3.89
C ALA A 91 0.73 3.80 3.70
N THR A 92 0.22 2.69 3.12
CA THR A 92 -1.22 2.52 2.90
C THR A 92 -1.98 2.42 4.23
N ALA A 93 -1.45 1.70 5.22
CA ALA A 93 -2.06 1.61 6.54
C ALA A 93 -2.10 2.98 7.25
N LEU A 94 -1.03 3.78 7.14
CA LEU A 94 -0.99 5.16 7.64
C LEU A 94 -2.04 6.04 6.94
N GLN A 95 -2.12 6.00 5.60
CA GLN A 95 -3.13 6.71 4.83
C GLN A 95 -4.54 6.39 5.31
N TYR A 96 -4.86 5.09 5.48
CA TYR A 96 -6.20 4.64 5.87
C TYR A 96 -6.55 5.03 7.32
N LEU A 97 -5.56 5.24 8.18
CA LEU A 97 -5.73 5.83 9.52
C LEU A 97 -5.86 7.36 9.52
N GLY A 98 -5.78 8.00 8.35
CA GLY A 98 -5.81 9.46 8.25
C GLY A 98 -4.47 10.13 8.57
N ARG A 99 -3.40 9.38 8.84
CA ARG A 99 -2.02 9.85 9.12
C ARG A 99 -1.28 10.15 7.81
N ARG A 100 -1.86 11.00 6.96
CA ARG A 100 -1.43 11.20 5.57
C ARG A 100 -0.07 11.88 5.46
N ASP A 101 0.23 12.82 6.36
CA ASP A 101 1.53 13.51 6.40
C ASP A 101 2.67 12.54 6.72
N GLU A 102 2.40 11.52 7.55
CA GLU A 102 3.36 10.47 7.85
C GLU A 102 3.44 9.41 6.73
N ALA A 103 2.34 9.18 6.02
CA ALA A 103 2.30 8.25 4.91
C ALA A 103 3.13 8.73 3.70
N GLU A 104 3.17 10.03 3.45
CA GLU A 104 3.80 10.59 2.25
C GLU A 104 5.29 10.25 2.12
N PRO A 105 6.15 10.51 3.11
CA PRO A 105 7.57 10.11 3.02
C PRO A 105 7.74 8.59 2.90
N VAL A 106 6.82 7.80 3.47
CA VAL A 106 6.87 6.34 3.36
C VAL A 106 6.46 5.86 1.96
N PHE A 107 5.48 6.49 1.31
CA PHE A 107 5.18 6.23 -0.10
C PHE A 107 6.37 6.58 -1.00
N ALA A 108 7.01 7.74 -0.76
CA ALA A 108 8.21 8.11 -1.51
C ALA A 108 9.33 7.07 -1.36
N LYS A 109 9.53 6.55 -0.15
CA LYS A 109 10.47 5.47 0.15
C LYS A 109 10.10 4.17 -0.59
N ALA A 110 8.84 3.75 -0.53
CA ALA A 110 8.36 2.55 -1.24
C ALA A 110 8.64 2.63 -2.75
N VAL A 111 8.33 3.79 -3.36
CA VAL A 111 8.61 4.05 -4.78
C VAL A 111 10.11 4.02 -5.07
N ALA A 112 10.95 4.64 -4.24
CA ALA A 112 12.39 4.67 -4.42
C ALA A 112 13.00 3.26 -4.33
N VAL A 113 12.61 2.47 -3.34
CA VAL A 113 13.07 1.09 -3.16
C VAL A 113 12.60 0.22 -4.33
N ALA A 114 11.33 0.31 -4.74
CA ALA A 114 10.80 -0.44 -5.87
C ALA A 114 11.52 -0.08 -7.19
N ARG A 115 11.80 1.19 -7.40
CA ARG A 115 12.51 1.68 -8.59
C ARG A 115 13.95 1.21 -8.64
N ALA A 116 14.66 1.24 -7.51
CA ALA A 116 16.05 0.77 -7.41
C ALA A 116 16.18 -0.73 -7.74
N GLY A 117 15.18 -1.55 -7.34
CA GLY A 117 15.13 -2.98 -7.63
C GLY A 117 14.46 -3.34 -8.97
N ALA A 118 14.00 -2.35 -9.75
CA ALA A 118 13.21 -2.53 -10.97
C ALA A 118 11.91 -3.35 -10.77
N TRP A 119 11.33 -3.32 -9.57
CA TRP A 119 10.06 -4.01 -9.26
C TRP A 119 8.87 -3.18 -9.68
N ARG A 120 8.69 -3.08 -10.99
CA ARG A 120 7.73 -2.18 -11.64
C ARG A 120 6.29 -2.36 -11.17
N ARG A 121 5.89 -3.59 -10.77
CA ARG A 121 4.54 -3.84 -10.22
C ARG A 121 4.33 -3.12 -8.91
N ILE A 122 5.29 -3.22 -7.99
CA ILE A 122 5.22 -2.58 -6.68
C ILE A 122 5.36 -1.07 -6.83
N GLU A 123 6.25 -0.59 -7.72
CA GLU A 123 6.35 0.83 -8.05
C GLU A 123 5.00 1.40 -8.51
N ALA A 124 4.33 0.74 -9.46
CA ALA A 124 3.03 1.16 -9.96
C ALA A 124 1.95 1.15 -8.87
N MET A 125 1.99 0.16 -7.98
CA MET A 125 1.05 0.05 -6.87
C MET A 125 1.28 1.16 -5.84
N ALA A 126 2.51 1.41 -5.42
CA ALA A 126 2.87 2.46 -4.47
C ALA A 126 2.50 3.86 -5.02
N LEU A 127 2.79 4.13 -6.29
CA LEU A 127 2.39 5.37 -6.97
C LEU A 127 0.86 5.55 -6.99
N HIS A 128 0.12 4.48 -7.29
CA HIS A 128 -1.35 4.53 -7.29
C HIS A 128 -1.93 4.82 -5.90
N HIS A 129 -1.40 4.17 -4.85
CA HIS A 129 -1.83 4.40 -3.47
C HIS A 129 -1.44 5.80 -2.99
N TRP A 130 -0.25 6.28 -3.35
CA TRP A 130 0.16 7.65 -3.06
C TRP A 130 -0.76 8.67 -3.74
N GLY A 131 -1.11 8.45 -5.02
CA GLY A 131 -2.09 9.28 -5.71
C GLY A 131 -3.41 9.39 -4.96
N ARG A 132 -3.94 8.28 -4.42
CA ARG A 132 -5.16 8.31 -3.58
C ARG A 132 -4.96 9.14 -2.32
N SER A 133 -3.83 8.97 -1.63
CA SER A 133 -3.51 9.76 -0.44
C SER A 133 -3.46 11.27 -0.74
N LEU A 134 -2.94 11.66 -1.89
CA LEU A 134 -2.87 13.05 -2.33
C LEU A 134 -4.26 13.62 -2.65
N VAL A 135 -5.16 12.84 -3.27
CA VAL A 135 -6.56 13.26 -3.47
C VAL A 135 -7.25 13.54 -2.14
N GLU A 136 -7.07 12.66 -1.15
CA GLU A 136 -7.61 12.83 0.19
C GLU A 136 -7.05 14.07 0.93
N GLN A 137 -6.00 14.70 0.39
CA GLN A 137 -5.37 15.95 0.85
C GLN A 137 -5.66 17.15 -0.05
N ASP A 138 -6.60 17.01 -1.00
CA ASP A 138 -6.95 18.04 -2.00
C ASP A 138 -5.77 18.43 -2.94
N ARG A 139 -4.73 17.60 -3.04
CA ARG A 139 -3.56 17.79 -3.89
C ARG A 139 -3.75 17.12 -5.26
N VAL A 140 -4.80 17.53 -5.96
CA VAL A 140 -5.31 16.88 -7.19
C VAL A 140 -4.28 16.83 -8.31
N HIS A 141 -3.48 17.89 -8.50
CA HIS A 141 -2.47 17.93 -9.55
C HIS A 141 -1.38 16.88 -9.33
N GLU A 142 -0.86 16.80 -8.12
CA GLU A 142 0.17 15.82 -7.75
C GLU A 142 -0.38 14.39 -7.80
N ALA A 143 -1.63 14.20 -7.37
CA ALA A 143 -2.32 12.92 -7.48
C ALA A 143 -2.40 12.44 -8.94
N ARG A 144 -2.75 13.35 -9.86
CA ARG A 144 -2.81 13.08 -11.30
C ARG A 144 -1.47 12.59 -11.83
N ASP A 145 -0.38 13.23 -11.42
CA ASP A 145 0.98 12.84 -11.83
C ASP A 145 1.32 11.42 -11.35
N ARG A 146 0.96 11.09 -10.09
CA ARG A 146 1.18 9.73 -9.55
C ARG A 146 0.35 8.68 -10.29
N PHE A 147 -0.92 8.96 -10.57
CA PHE A 147 -1.77 8.03 -11.32
C PHE A 147 -1.31 7.84 -12.77
N ASN A 148 -0.82 8.89 -13.45
CA ASN A 148 -0.26 8.78 -14.78
C ASN A 148 1.00 7.90 -14.81
N GLN A 149 1.92 8.09 -13.85
CA GLN A 149 3.10 7.24 -13.70
C GLN A 149 2.70 5.78 -13.44
N ALA A 150 1.76 5.54 -12.53
CA ALA A 150 1.24 4.21 -12.24
C ALA A 150 0.59 3.55 -13.48
N LEU A 151 -0.19 4.32 -14.24
CA LEU A 151 -0.84 3.84 -15.46
C LEU A 151 0.19 3.43 -16.51
N ALA A 152 1.18 4.29 -16.79
CA ALA A 152 2.22 4.01 -17.77
C ALA A 152 2.98 2.71 -17.45
N LEU A 153 3.32 2.47 -16.18
CA LEU A 153 3.96 1.23 -15.75
C LEU A 153 3.05 0.01 -15.94
N ARG A 154 1.77 0.12 -15.55
CA ARG A 154 0.78 -0.97 -15.67
C ARG A 154 0.48 -1.33 -17.13
N GLU A 155 0.42 -0.33 -18.01
CA GLU A 155 0.24 -0.52 -19.45
C GLU A 155 1.46 -1.23 -20.06
N ALA A 156 2.68 -0.79 -19.71
CA ALA A 156 3.91 -1.43 -20.18
C ALA A 156 4.03 -2.90 -19.71
N LEU A 157 3.41 -3.25 -18.59
CA LEU A 157 3.38 -4.60 -18.03
C LEU A 157 2.18 -5.44 -18.52
N GLY A 158 1.22 -4.82 -19.23
CA GLY A 158 -0.02 -5.49 -19.64
C GLY A 158 -0.92 -5.88 -18.47
N GLU A 159 -0.88 -5.15 -17.35
CA GLU A 159 -1.58 -5.53 -16.14
C GLU A 159 -3.08 -5.17 -16.16
N PRO A 160 -3.98 -6.08 -15.69
CA PRO A 160 -5.40 -5.76 -15.55
C PRO A 160 -5.67 -4.56 -14.63
N SER A 161 -4.79 -4.31 -13.66
CA SER A 161 -4.87 -3.20 -12.71
C SER A 161 -4.74 -1.81 -13.35
N GLN A 162 -4.35 -1.69 -14.64
CA GLN A 162 -4.40 -0.45 -15.42
C GLN A 162 -5.81 0.18 -15.40
N ALA A 163 -6.87 -0.65 -15.39
CA ALA A 163 -8.25 -0.17 -15.31
C ALA A 163 -8.52 0.65 -14.04
N SER A 164 -7.89 0.32 -12.92
CA SER A 164 -7.99 1.07 -11.66
C SER A 164 -7.36 2.46 -11.78
N SER A 165 -6.17 2.58 -12.39
CA SER A 165 -5.53 3.88 -12.62
C SER A 165 -6.32 4.76 -13.59
N ARG A 166 -6.88 4.17 -14.66
CA ARG A 166 -7.75 4.92 -15.59
C ARG A 166 -9.01 5.44 -14.90
N ARG A 167 -9.65 4.63 -14.05
CA ARG A 167 -10.81 5.08 -13.27
C ARG A 167 -10.46 6.21 -12.29
N ALA A 168 -9.29 6.13 -11.65
CA ALA A 168 -8.83 7.21 -10.76
C ALA A 168 -8.63 8.52 -11.51
N LEU A 169 -7.97 8.49 -12.68
CA LEU A 169 -7.78 9.66 -13.53
C LEU A 169 -9.10 10.24 -14.05
N ALA A 170 -10.05 9.38 -14.42
CA ALA A 170 -11.38 9.82 -14.84
C ALA A 170 -12.16 10.47 -13.68
N ALA A 171 -12.06 9.92 -12.46
CA ALA A 171 -12.68 10.52 -11.28
C ALA A 171 -12.09 11.89 -10.94
N LEU A 172 -10.77 12.09 -11.13
CA LEU A 172 -10.13 13.41 -10.94
C LEU A 172 -10.58 14.47 -11.96
N ALA A 173 -11.10 14.07 -13.11
CA ALA A 173 -11.59 15.01 -14.10
C ALA A 173 -12.98 15.58 -13.74
N ALA A 174 -13.64 14.97 -12.75
CA ALA A 174 -14.96 15.39 -12.25
C ALA A 174 -14.87 16.19 -10.94
N LEU A 175 -13.65 16.37 -10.38
CA LEU A 175 -13.38 17.24 -9.21
C LEU A 175 -13.00 18.64 -9.69
#